data_9b0e1d8a6bc91291726a4aa7c5478f1d
#
_entry.id   9b0e1d8a6bc91291726a4aa7c5478f1d
#
_cell.length_a   1.000
_cell.length_b   1.000
_cell.length_c   1.000
_cell.angle_alpha   90.00
_cell.angle_beta   90.00
_cell.angle_gamma   90.00
#
_symmetry.space_group_name_H-M   'P 1'
#
loop_
_entity.id
_entity.type
_entity.pdbx_description
1 polymer ?
#
loop_
_entity_poly.entity_id
_entity_poly.type
_entity_poly.pdbx_seq_one_letter_code
_entity_poly.pdbx_strand_id
1 'polypeptide(L)'
;MTISLAIDTATSRTIVAIVDEGKILFENFHEGATDHGKAITELVVQALKVCPVPNQVVVGMGPGPFTGLRVGITFAHSFALARQIPIIGVCSLDAIVVDKNEYTVAIDARRKEIYWASYKDGHRISGPAVDKPADVDGIILDVYPDMAKLVELSQSQNISEPMYLRRPDAVPTAERT
;
A
#
# COMPACT_ATOMS: atom_id res chain seq x y z
N MET A 1 9.14 -17.48 -14.21
CA MET A 1 9.97 -16.52 -13.45
C MET A 1 9.24 -15.18 -13.44
N THR A 2 8.76 -14.74 -12.30
CA THR A 2 7.91 -13.55 -12.17
C THR A 2 8.64 -12.50 -11.34
N ILE A 3 9.11 -11.44 -12.01
CA ILE A 3 9.79 -10.32 -11.38
C ILE A 3 8.80 -9.18 -11.24
N SER A 4 8.51 -8.80 -10.00
CA SER A 4 7.52 -7.79 -9.65
C SER A 4 8.18 -6.46 -9.30
N LEU A 5 7.68 -5.37 -9.88
CA LEU A 5 7.84 -4.03 -9.33
C LEU A 5 6.72 -3.83 -8.31
N ALA A 6 7.08 -3.78 -7.03
CA ALA A 6 6.14 -3.58 -5.94
C ALA A 6 6.16 -2.12 -5.46
N ILE A 7 4.98 -1.52 -5.26
CA ILE A 7 4.81 -0.11 -4.90
C ILE A 7 3.76 0.01 -3.80
N ASP A 8 4.07 0.75 -2.72
CA ASP A 8 3.07 1.14 -1.72
C ASP A 8 3.24 2.61 -1.30
N THR A 9 2.12 3.31 -1.20
CA THR A 9 2.03 4.71 -0.75
C THR A 9 0.85 4.93 0.20
N ALA A 10 0.40 3.86 0.84
CA ALA A 10 -0.73 3.89 1.78
C ALA A 10 -0.37 4.50 3.14
N THR A 11 0.91 4.63 3.45
CA THR A 11 1.42 5.15 4.73
C THR A 11 2.11 6.51 4.56
N SER A 12 2.86 6.97 5.56
CA SER A 12 3.77 8.11 5.43
C SER A 12 4.97 7.81 4.52
N ARG A 13 5.21 6.54 4.20
CA ARG A 13 6.29 6.10 3.32
C ARG A 13 5.83 5.94 1.88
N THR A 14 6.72 6.25 0.97
CA THR A 14 6.71 5.69 -0.39
C THR A 14 7.67 4.52 -0.40
N ILE A 15 7.19 3.31 -0.63
CA ILE A 15 8.02 2.10 -0.64
C ILE A 15 8.03 1.54 -2.06
N VAL A 16 9.21 1.20 -2.57
CA VAL A 16 9.40 0.57 -3.88
C VAL A 16 10.37 -0.59 -3.74
N ALA A 17 9.99 -1.73 -4.30
CA ALA A 17 10.84 -2.91 -4.32
C ALA A 17 10.82 -3.63 -5.69
N ILE A 18 11.89 -4.38 -5.96
CA ILE A 18 11.92 -5.44 -6.97
C ILE A 18 11.95 -6.76 -6.22
N VAL A 19 10.96 -7.60 -6.52
CA VAL A 19 10.81 -8.92 -5.90
C VAL A 19 10.80 -9.99 -6.98
N ASP A 20 11.67 -10.99 -6.85
CA ASP A 20 11.76 -12.16 -7.74
C ASP A 20 11.45 -13.42 -6.93
N GLU A 21 10.32 -14.06 -7.22
CA GLU A 21 9.86 -15.30 -6.54
C GLU A 21 9.94 -15.23 -5.00
N GLY A 22 9.49 -14.11 -4.44
CA GLY A 22 9.51 -13.87 -2.97
C GLY A 22 10.83 -13.35 -2.42
N LYS A 23 11.88 -13.24 -3.25
CA LYS A 23 13.17 -12.67 -2.85
C LYS A 23 13.25 -11.20 -3.22
N ILE A 24 13.53 -10.35 -2.26
CA ILE A 24 13.78 -8.93 -2.47
C ILE A 24 15.16 -8.78 -3.15
N LEU A 25 15.19 -8.25 -4.38
CA LEU A 25 16.41 -7.88 -5.10
C LEU A 25 16.79 -6.42 -4.86
N PHE A 26 15.78 -5.58 -4.64
CA PHE A 26 15.92 -4.16 -4.30
C PHE A 26 14.74 -3.76 -3.42
N GLU A 27 14.98 -2.97 -2.40
CA GLU A 27 13.96 -2.27 -1.65
C GLU A 27 14.54 -0.95 -1.15
N ASN A 28 13.78 0.10 -1.29
CA ASN A 28 14.08 1.38 -0.70
C ASN A 28 12.78 2.16 -0.44
N PHE A 29 12.86 3.13 0.47
CA PHE A 29 11.72 3.96 0.82
C PHE A 29 12.12 5.42 1.02
N HIS A 30 11.14 6.28 0.96
CA HIS A 30 11.22 7.69 1.32
C HIS A 30 10.19 8.02 2.38
N GLU A 31 10.61 8.67 3.47
CA GLU A 31 9.69 9.23 4.48
C GLU A 31 9.18 10.59 4.01
N GLY A 32 7.88 10.78 4.02
CA GLY A 32 7.29 12.07 3.68
C GLY A 32 5.94 11.95 3.00
N ALA A 33 4.87 12.15 3.75
CA ALA A 33 3.50 12.01 3.28
C ALA A 33 3.06 13.03 2.20
N THR A 34 3.87 14.05 1.92
CA THR A 34 3.59 15.09 0.93
C THR A 34 4.38 14.93 -0.36
N ASP A 35 5.43 14.10 -0.36
CA ASP A 35 6.42 14.03 -1.44
C ASP A 35 6.35 12.74 -2.27
N HIS A 36 5.28 11.95 -2.10
CA HIS A 36 5.11 10.66 -2.79
C HIS A 36 5.37 10.74 -4.30
N GLY A 37 4.93 11.81 -4.97
CA GLY A 37 5.08 11.95 -6.43
C GLY A 37 6.53 12.08 -6.89
N LYS A 38 7.36 12.81 -6.15
CA LYS A 38 8.79 12.92 -6.42
C LYS A 38 9.51 11.63 -6.01
N ALA A 39 9.23 11.17 -4.81
CA ALA A 39 9.87 10.01 -4.22
C ALA A 39 9.69 8.74 -5.07
N ILE A 40 8.47 8.45 -5.54
CA ILE A 40 8.19 7.25 -6.33
C ILE A 40 9.00 7.23 -7.62
N THR A 41 9.17 8.37 -8.29
CA THR A 41 9.96 8.45 -9.52
C THR A 41 11.43 8.15 -9.26
N GLU A 42 12.00 8.74 -8.21
CA GLU A 42 13.40 8.52 -7.85
C GLU A 42 13.66 7.07 -7.43
N LEU A 43 12.77 6.48 -6.63
CA LEU A 43 12.88 5.11 -6.17
C LEU A 43 12.73 4.10 -7.31
N VAL A 44 11.79 4.31 -8.22
CA VAL A 44 11.62 3.43 -9.39
C VAL A 44 12.83 3.51 -10.32
N VAL A 45 13.42 4.68 -10.52
CA VAL A 45 14.67 4.80 -11.30
C VAL A 45 15.80 3.98 -10.66
N GLN A 46 15.90 3.97 -9.33
CA GLN A 46 16.88 3.14 -8.62
C GLN A 46 16.56 1.64 -8.78
N ALA A 47 15.31 1.24 -8.61
CA ALA A 47 14.85 -0.13 -8.77
C ALA A 47 15.15 -0.69 -10.18
N LEU A 48 14.91 0.12 -11.22
CA LEU A 48 15.16 -0.27 -12.61
C LEU A 48 16.66 -0.38 -12.98
N LYS A 49 17.57 0.15 -12.18
CA LYS A 49 19.01 -0.14 -12.34
C LYS A 49 19.35 -1.56 -11.90
N VAL A 50 18.60 -2.12 -10.96
CA VAL A 50 18.78 -3.51 -10.47
C VAL A 50 18.06 -4.49 -11.39
N CYS A 51 16.82 -4.18 -11.79
CA CYS A 51 16.06 -4.97 -12.75
C CYS A 51 15.36 -4.05 -13.76
N PRO A 52 15.90 -3.93 -14.99
CA PRO A 52 15.33 -3.04 -16.01
C PRO A 52 13.97 -3.47 -16.56
N VAL A 53 13.62 -4.75 -16.44
CA VAL A 53 12.45 -5.33 -17.09
C VAL A 53 11.62 -6.18 -16.11
N PRO A 54 10.97 -5.58 -15.11
CA PRO A 54 9.95 -6.30 -14.34
C PRO A 54 8.80 -6.71 -15.29
N ASN A 55 8.19 -7.87 -15.04
CA ASN A 55 7.14 -8.41 -15.91
C ASN A 55 5.74 -8.31 -15.30
N GLN A 56 5.63 -7.73 -14.09
CA GLN A 56 4.36 -7.30 -13.49
C GLN A 56 4.57 -6.13 -12.52
N VAL A 57 3.49 -5.43 -12.20
CA VAL A 57 3.43 -4.44 -11.12
C VAL A 57 2.49 -4.96 -10.04
N VAL A 58 2.91 -4.88 -8.78
CA VAL A 58 2.05 -5.10 -7.62
C VAL A 58 1.94 -3.80 -6.85
N VAL A 59 0.72 -3.34 -6.56
CA VAL A 59 0.50 -2.05 -5.92
C VAL A 59 -0.42 -2.17 -4.72
N GLY A 60 -0.06 -1.50 -3.62
CA GLY A 60 -0.93 -1.34 -2.47
C GLY A 60 -2.14 -0.46 -2.81
N MET A 61 -3.33 -1.04 -2.64
CA MET A 61 -4.62 -0.37 -2.91
C MET A 61 -5.20 0.28 -1.66
N GLY A 62 -4.44 0.34 -0.57
CA GLY A 62 -4.85 0.89 0.70
C GLY A 62 -5.41 -0.16 1.67
N PRO A 63 -6.15 0.28 2.68
CA PRO A 63 -6.59 1.66 2.94
C PRO A 63 -5.42 2.60 3.25
N GLY A 64 -5.63 3.87 2.98
CA GLY A 64 -4.63 4.91 3.22
C GLY A 64 -5.14 6.31 2.89
N PRO A 65 -4.36 7.36 3.20
CA PRO A 65 -4.72 8.73 2.85
C PRO A 65 -4.93 8.90 1.35
N PHE A 66 -6.03 9.53 0.97
CA PHE A 66 -6.52 9.66 -0.40
C PHE A 66 -5.44 10.13 -1.41
N THR A 67 -4.70 11.19 -1.07
CA THR A 67 -3.67 11.75 -1.96
C THR A 67 -2.52 10.77 -2.18
N GLY A 68 -2.01 10.16 -1.10
CA GLY A 68 -0.91 9.19 -1.18
C GLY A 68 -1.28 7.99 -2.04
N LEU A 69 -2.44 7.37 -1.76
CA LEU A 69 -2.93 6.23 -2.54
C LEU A 69 -3.02 6.53 -4.04
N ARG A 70 -3.59 7.68 -4.40
CA ARG A 70 -3.73 8.05 -5.82
C ARG A 70 -2.41 8.21 -6.52
N VAL A 71 -1.40 8.74 -5.87
CA VAL A 71 -0.06 8.89 -6.46
C VAL A 71 0.52 7.52 -6.81
N GLY A 72 0.57 6.59 -5.85
CA GLY A 72 1.11 5.26 -6.07
C GLY A 72 0.34 4.46 -7.12
N ILE A 73 -0.98 4.43 -7.00
CA ILE A 73 -1.86 3.69 -7.91
C ILE A 73 -1.79 4.25 -9.33
N THR A 74 -1.85 5.58 -9.49
CA THR A 74 -1.76 6.21 -10.83
C THR A 74 -0.40 5.95 -11.48
N PHE A 75 0.68 6.07 -10.70
CA PHE A 75 2.03 5.73 -11.19
C PHE A 75 2.10 4.27 -11.64
N ALA A 76 1.65 3.34 -10.80
CA ALA A 76 1.67 1.91 -11.07
C ALA A 76 0.89 1.56 -12.35
N HIS A 77 -0.32 2.13 -12.52
CA HIS A 77 -1.12 1.95 -13.74
C HIS A 77 -0.42 2.50 -14.98
N SER A 78 0.12 3.72 -14.89
CA SER A 78 0.83 4.35 -16.02
C SER A 78 2.07 3.56 -16.41
N PHE A 79 2.83 3.08 -15.44
CA PHE A 79 4.01 2.26 -15.67
C PHE A 79 3.66 0.91 -16.32
N ALA A 80 2.67 0.22 -15.76
CA ALA A 80 2.21 -1.07 -16.28
C ALA A 80 1.68 -0.94 -17.71
N LEU A 81 0.88 0.07 -17.99
CA LEU A 81 0.34 0.37 -19.32
C LEU A 81 1.47 0.65 -20.34
N ALA A 82 2.41 1.52 -19.97
CA ALA A 82 3.53 1.87 -20.85
C ALA A 82 4.44 0.68 -21.18
N ARG A 83 4.53 -0.30 -20.28
CA ARG A 83 5.33 -1.52 -20.42
C ARG A 83 4.53 -2.71 -20.94
N GLN A 84 3.21 -2.58 -21.09
CA GLN A 84 2.29 -3.66 -21.48
C GLN A 84 2.42 -4.91 -20.59
N ILE A 85 2.55 -4.68 -19.27
CA ILE A 85 2.64 -5.73 -18.24
C ILE A 85 1.42 -5.66 -17.32
N PRO A 86 1.03 -6.79 -16.67
CA PRO A 86 -0.09 -6.80 -15.75
C PRO A 86 0.18 -5.95 -14.51
N ILE A 87 -0.91 -5.43 -13.93
CA ILE A 87 -0.95 -4.77 -12.63
C ILE A 87 -1.90 -5.51 -11.71
N ILE A 88 -1.50 -5.73 -10.48
CA ILE A 88 -2.27 -6.45 -9.46
C ILE A 88 -2.34 -5.57 -8.22
N GLY A 89 -3.56 -5.31 -7.75
CA GLY A 89 -3.82 -4.55 -6.53
C GLY A 89 -3.94 -5.45 -5.30
N VAL A 90 -3.34 -5.03 -4.19
CA VAL A 90 -3.32 -5.78 -2.92
C VAL A 90 -3.68 -4.85 -1.77
N CYS A 91 -4.34 -5.36 -0.73
CA CYS A 91 -4.59 -4.59 0.49
C CYS A 91 -3.28 -4.29 1.22
N SER A 92 -2.95 -3.02 1.42
CA SER A 92 -1.71 -2.60 2.07
C SER A 92 -1.59 -3.08 3.52
N LEU A 93 -2.71 -3.11 4.27
CA LEU A 93 -2.70 -3.62 5.66
C LEU A 93 -2.40 -5.11 5.72
N ASP A 94 -2.85 -5.90 4.73
CA ASP A 94 -2.60 -7.34 4.70
C ASP A 94 -1.12 -7.69 4.47
N ALA A 95 -0.36 -6.74 3.94
CA ALA A 95 1.07 -6.88 3.74
C ALA A 95 1.91 -6.50 4.98
N ILE A 96 1.30 -6.00 6.06
CA ILE A 96 2.02 -5.71 7.30
C ILE A 96 2.23 -7.00 8.08
N VAL A 97 3.49 -7.36 8.27
CA VAL A 97 3.90 -8.58 8.97
C VAL A 97 4.26 -8.25 10.43
N VAL A 98 3.66 -8.99 11.35
CA VAL A 98 3.95 -8.89 12.79
C VAL A 98 4.21 -10.30 13.32
N ASP A 99 5.26 -10.46 14.12
CA ASP A 99 5.61 -11.74 14.75
C ASP A 99 4.73 -12.03 15.98
N LYS A 100 3.43 -12.23 15.70
CA LYS A 100 2.39 -12.61 16.67
C LYS A 100 1.30 -13.42 15.98
N ASN A 101 0.71 -14.37 16.68
CA ASN A 101 -0.41 -15.16 16.15
C ASN A 101 -1.70 -14.34 16.02
N GLU A 102 -1.92 -13.39 16.93
CA GLU A 102 -3.09 -12.49 16.91
C GLU A 102 -2.63 -11.05 17.16
N TYR A 103 -3.03 -10.16 16.26
CA TYR A 103 -2.61 -8.76 16.32
C TYR A 103 -3.56 -7.84 15.55
N THR A 104 -3.55 -6.56 15.93
CA THR A 104 -4.24 -5.49 15.21
C THR A 104 -3.22 -4.47 14.77
N VAL A 105 -3.10 -4.26 13.46
CA VAL A 105 -2.25 -3.21 12.90
C VAL A 105 -3.07 -1.98 12.55
N ALA A 106 -2.46 -0.81 12.68
CA ALA A 106 -3.09 0.43 12.31
C ALA A 106 -2.11 1.41 11.68
N ILE A 107 -2.60 2.18 10.71
CA ILE A 107 -1.89 3.28 10.06
C ILE A 107 -2.67 4.58 10.22
N ASP A 108 -1.98 5.71 10.20
CA ASP A 108 -2.57 7.03 10.39
C ASP A 108 -3.58 7.36 9.27
N ALA A 109 -4.84 7.56 9.63
CA ALA A 109 -5.90 8.00 8.73
C ALA A 109 -6.08 9.52 8.72
N ARG A 110 -5.18 10.28 9.39
CA ARG A 110 -5.31 11.72 9.66
C ARG A 110 -6.49 12.04 10.57
N ARG A 111 -6.60 13.29 11.05
CA ARG A 111 -7.70 13.79 11.88
C ARG A 111 -7.95 12.99 13.15
N LYS A 112 -6.89 12.42 13.75
CA LYS A 112 -6.95 11.59 14.97
C LYS A 112 -7.75 10.29 14.78
N GLU A 113 -7.75 9.75 13.55
CA GLU A 113 -8.30 8.44 13.21
C GLU A 113 -7.22 7.53 12.64
N ILE A 114 -7.52 6.24 12.62
CA ILE A 114 -6.64 5.19 12.09
C ILE A 114 -7.39 4.33 11.10
N TYR A 115 -6.67 3.84 10.08
CA TYR A 115 -7.10 2.66 9.31
C TYR A 115 -6.52 1.44 10.00
N TRP A 116 -7.35 0.46 10.30
CA TRP A 116 -6.91 -0.72 11.05
C TRP A 116 -7.49 -2.01 10.49
N ALA A 117 -6.82 -3.12 10.78
CA ALA A 117 -7.31 -4.47 10.57
C ALA A 117 -6.71 -5.42 11.61
N SER A 118 -7.50 -6.43 12.00
CA SER A 118 -7.07 -7.46 12.94
C SER A 118 -6.83 -8.78 12.23
N TYR A 119 -5.82 -9.50 12.69
CA TYR A 119 -5.33 -10.73 12.08
C TYR A 119 -5.20 -11.83 13.12
N LYS A 120 -5.41 -13.07 12.69
CA LYS A 120 -5.13 -14.27 13.45
C LYS A 120 -4.54 -15.33 12.53
N ASP A 121 -3.43 -15.92 12.95
CA ASP A 121 -2.70 -16.95 12.20
C ASP A 121 -2.43 -16.52 10.73
N GLY A 122 -2.08 -15.24 10.54
CA GLY A 122 -1.81 -14.65 9.23
C GLY A 122 -3.03 -14.31 8.37
N HIS A 123 -4.25 -14.55 8.87
CA HIS A 123 -5.50 -14.24 8.17
C HIS A 123 -6.22 -13.06 8.81
N ARG A 124 -6.72 -12.16 7.98
CA ARG A 124 -7.54 -11.03 8.45
C ARG A 124 -8.87 -11.56 9.00
N ILE A 125 -9.19 -11.20 10.25
CA ILE A 125 -10.41 -11.56 10.94
C ILE A 125 -11.37 -10.39 11.13
N SER A 126 -10.90 -9.14 11.02
CA SER A 126 -11.71 -7.93 11.10
C SER A 126 -11.08 -6.77 10.34
N GLY A 127 -11.92 -5.85 9.86
CA GLY A 127 -11.47 -4.72 9.04
C GLY A 127 -11.29 -5.08 7.55
N PRO A 128 -10.70 -4.23 6.73
CA PRO A 128 -10.19 -2.91 7.09
C PRO A 128 -11.31 -1.94 7.48
N ALA A 129 -11.07 -1.13 8.50
CA ALA A 129 -12.01 -0.11 8.96
C ALA A 129 -11.28 1.20 9.32
N VAL A 130 -12.05 2.25 9.56
CA VAL A 130 -11.54 3.54 10.06
C VAL A 130 -12.27 3.89 11.35
N ASP A 131 -11.50 4.13 12.40
CA ASP A 131 -12.01 4.48 13.72
C ASP A 131 -11.02 5.39 14.47
N LYS A 132 -11.41 5.85 15.66
CA LYS A 132 -10.48 6.53 16.55
C LYS A 132 -9.59 5.50 17.25
N PRO A 133 -8.33 5.83 17.56
CA PRO A 133 -7.44 4.91 18.27
C PRO A 133 -8.00 4.41 19.61
N ALA A 134 -8.83 5.22 20.30
CA ALA A 134 -9.44 4.86 21.57
C ALA A 134 -10.55 3.79 21.45
N ASP A 135 -11.07 3.57 20.24
CA ASP A 135 -12.17 2.64 20.00
C ASP A 135 -11.68 1.26 19.52
N VAL A 136 -10.34 1.10 19.38
CA VAL A 136 -9.71 -0.15 18.87
C VAL A 136 -8.63 -0.61 19.86
N ASP A 137 -8.78 -1.82 20.38
CA ASP A 137 -7.85 -2.37 21.35
C ASP A 137 -6.62 -2.99 20.70
N GLY A 138 -5.49 -2.93 21.41
CA GLY A 138 -4.27 -3.67 21.08
C GLY A 138 -3.60 -3.29 19.76
N ILE A 139 -3.81 -2.04 19.30
CA ILE A 139 -3.26 -1.55 18.03
C ILE A 139 -1.72 -1.47 18.06
N ILE A 140 -1.12 -1.88 16.95
CA ILE A 140 0.31 -1.72 16.68
C ILE A 140 0.44 -0.63 15.61
N LEU A 141 1.13 0.44 15.97
CA LEU A 141 1.42 1.60 15.11
C LEU A 141 2.85 1.56 14.60
N ASP A 142 3.19 2.50 13.71
CA ASP A 142 4.52 2.64 13.10
C ASP A 142 5.00 1.36 12.38
N VAL A 143 4.05 0.67 11.78
CA VAL A 143 4.25 -0.53 10.97
C VAL A 143 3.97 -0.23 9.50
N TYR A 144 4.70 -0.90 8.64
CA TYR A 144 4.68 -0.65 7.19
C TYR A 144 4.52 -1.95 6.42
N PRO A 145 3.95 -1.91 5.20
CA PRO A 145 3.86 -3.08 4.35
C PRO A 145 5.25 -3.69 4.06
N ASP A 146 5.35 -4.99 4.23
CA ASP A 146 6.47 -5.80 3.74
C ASP A 146 6.27 -6.07 2.26
N MET A 147 7.26 -5.74 1.44
CA MET A 147 7.10 -5.78 -0.02
C MET A 147 7.17 -7.18 -0.61
N ALA A 148 7.84 -8.12 0.04
CA ALA A 148 7.78 -9.52 -0.34
C ALA A 148 6.41 -10.11 -0.05
N LYS A 149 5.82 -9.78 1.12
CA LYS A 149 4.45 -10.17 1.48
C LYS A 149 3.41 -9.54 0.56
N LEU A 150 3.58 -8.29 0.17
CA LEU A 150 2.70 -7.62 -0.80
C LEU A 150 2.67 -8.39 -2.13
N VAL A 151 3.83 -8.81 -2.62
CA VAL A 151 3.93 -9.62 -3.84
C VAL A 151 3.37 -11.02 -3.65
N GLU A 152 3.61 -11.67 -2.52
CA GLU A 152 3.01 -12.98 -2.20
C GLU A 152 1.48 -12.92 -2.27
N LEU A 153 0.88 -11.90 -1.67
CA LEU A 153 -0.57 -11.70 -1.65
C LEU A 153 -1.17 -11.47 -3.04
N SER A 154 -0.40 -11.01 -4.02
CA SER A 154 -0.87 -10.85 -5.40
C SER A 154 -1.29 -12.16 -6.07
N GLN A 155 -0.93 -13.31 -5.50
CA GLN A 155 -1.35 -14.64 -5.97
C GLN A 155 -2.80 -14.97 -5.56
N SER A 156 -3.32 -14.32 -4.50
CA SER A 156 -4.66 -14.57 -3.94
C SER A 156 -5.56 -13.33 -3.94
N GLN A 157 -5.01 -12.15 -4.14
CA GLN A 157 -5.73 -10.89 -4.21
C GLN A 157 -5.54 -10.23 -5.57
N ASN A 158 -6.61 -9.58 -6.06
CA ASN A 158 -6.54 -8.68 -7.20
C ASN A 158 -7.62 -7.61 -7.03
N ILE A 159 -7.31 -6.60 -6.22
CA ILE A 159 -8.21 -5.49 -5.89
C ILE A 159 -8.14 -4.49 -7.05
N SER A 160 -9.27 -4.25 -7.70
CA SER A 160 -9.36 -3.36 -8.86
C SER A 160 -9.63 -1.90 -8.50
N GLU A 161 -10.20 -1.65 -7.31
CA GLU A 161 -10.59 -0.31 -6.86
C GLU A 161 -9.81 0.11 -5.61
N PRO A 162 -9.36 1.38 -5.52
CA PRO A 162 -8.72 1.87 -4.31
C PRO A 162 -9.64 1.79 -3.08
N MET A 163 -9.07 1.36 -1.96
CA MET A 163 -9.83 1.18 -0.71
C MET A 163 -9.99 2.53 0.02
N TYR A 164 -10.88 3.38 -0.48
CA TYR A 164 -11.22 4.65 0.16
C TYR A 164 -12.26 4.40 1.26
N LEU A 165 -11.81 4.12 2.48
CA LEU A 165 -12.69 3.90 3.63
C LEU A 165 -13.29 5.20 4.19
N ARG A 166 -12.71 6.34 3.83
CA ARG A 166 -13.23 7.65 4.18
C ARG A 166 -13.79 8.34 2.94
N ARG A 167 -14.98 8.96 3.08
CA ARG A 167 -15.52 9.80 2.02
C ARG A 167 -14.63 11.03 1.79
N PRO A 168 -14.45 11.49 0.56
CA PRO A 168 -13.79 12.76 0.28
C PRO A 168 -14.45 13.90 1.06
N ASP A 169 -13.66 14.83 1.59
CA ASP A 169 -14.14 16.00 2.35
C ASP A 169 -14.82 17.08 1.47
N ALA A 170 -14.83 16.88 0.17
CA ALA A 170 -15.45 17.80 -0.77
C ALA A 170 -16.97 17.72 -0.66
N VAL A 171 -17.56 18.68 0.03
CA VAL A 171 -19.01 18.89 -0.03
C VAL A 171 -19.33 19.49 -1.38
N PRO A 172 -20.23 18.88 -2.20
CA PRO A 172 -20.66 19.47 -3.46
C PRO A 172 -21.15 20.90 -3.26
N THR A 173 -20.84 21.79 -4.21
CA THR A 173 -21.21 23.22 -4.09
C THR A 173 -22.71 23.44 -3.89
N ALA A 174 -23.54 22.51 -4.33
CA ALA A 174 -25.00 22.53 -4.15
C ALA A 174 -25.46 22.32 -2.69
N GLU A 175 -24.59 21.77 -1.81
CA GLU A 175 -24.91 21.50 -0.40
C GLU A 175 -24.24 22.51 0.56
N ARG A 176 -23.57 23.53 0.03
CA ARG A 176 -22.99 24.64 0.80
C ARG A 176 -24.03 25.75 0.97
N THR A 177 -24.96 25.55 1.87
CA THR A 177 -25.88 26.61 2.37
C THR A 177 -25.39 27.19 3.68
#